data_d4460f97e91afcabcb3b663dd62930a2
#
_entry.id   d4460f97e91afcabcb3b663dd62930a2
#
_cell.length_a   1.000
_cell.length_b   1.000
_cell.length_c   1.000
_cell.angle_alpha   90.00
_cell.angle_beta   90.00
_cell.angle_gamma   90.00
#
_symmetry.space_group_name_H-M   'P 1'
#
loop_
_entity.id
_entity.type
_entity.pdbx_description
1 polymer ?
#
loop_
_entity_poly.entity_id
_entity_poly.type
_entity_poly.pdbx_seq_one_letter_code
_entity_poly.pdbx_strand_id
1 'polypeptide(L)'
;MIGLPAGTRVWLVAGVTDMRRGFDGLAAIVQTALDINPFSGHVFVFRGKRGDLIKVLWWDGHGLCLFCKRLERGRFVWPQAAAGGIHLSAAQLSMLLEGIDWRHTVRTAPSCAA
;
A
#
# COMPACT_ATOMS: atom_id res chain seq x y z
N MET A 1 10.42 5.28 0.99
CA MET A 1 10.30 4.02 1.73
C MET A 1 11.54 3.18 1.48
N ILE A 2 11.92 2.35 2.41
CA ILE A 2 13.10 1.50 2.28
C ILE A 2 12.97 0.49 1.15
N GLY A 3 14.09 0.06 0.60
CA GLY A 3 14.11 -0.98 -0.40
C GLY A 3 13.57 -2.30 0.14
N LEU A 4 12.91 -3.07 -0.72
CA LEU A 4 12.33 -4.34 -0.34
C LEU A 4 13.25 -5.48 -0.74
N PRO A 5 13.41 -6.52 0.12
CA PRO A 5 14.16 -7.71 -0.26
C PRO A 5 13.55 -8.38 -1.49
N ALA A 6 14.37 -9.11 -2.23
CA ALA A 6 13.90 -9.90 -3.36
C ALA A 6 12.83 -10.89 -2.90
N GLY A 7 11.78 -11.04 -3.67
CA GLY A 7 10.66 -11.93 -3.35
C GLY A 7 9.60 -11.30 -2.45
N THR A 8 9.82 -10.10 -1.94
CA THR A 8 8.80 -9.40 -1.17
C THR A 8 7.65 -9.00 -2.07
N ARG A 9 6.45 -9.31 -1.64
CA ARG A 9 5.23 -8.94 -2.35
C ARG A 9 4.53 -7.79 -1.62
N VAL A 10 3.88 -6.94 -2.41
CA VAL A 10 3.10 -5.82 -1.88
C VAL A 10 1.64 -6.06 -2.23
N TRP A 11 0.78 -6.02 -1.22
CA TRP A 11 -0.64 -6.25 -1.35
C TRP A 11 -1.43 -5.01 -0.96
N LEU A 12 -2.35 -4.58 -1.80
CA LEU A 12 -3.33 -3.56 -1.44
C LEU A 12 -4.61 -4.29 -1.02
N VAL A 13 -5.01 -4.08 0.22
CA VAL A 13 -6.25 -4.66 0.74
C VAL A 13 -7.44 -3.98 0.08
N ALA A 14 -8.42 -4.77 -0.38
CA ALA A 14 -9.60 -4.25 -1.05
C ALA A 14 -10.47 -3.42 -0.10
N GLY A 15 -11.10 -2.39 -0.65
CA GLY A 15 -12.05 -1.56 0.09
C GLY A 15 -11.41 -0.58 1.03
N VAL A 16 -12.25 0.00 1.87
CA VAL A 16 -11.85 1.03 2.82
C VAL A 16 -11.58 0.40 4.18
N THR A 17 -10.46 0.78 4.78
CA THR A 17 -10.07 0.34 6.12
C THR A 17 -10.33 1.45 7.13
N ASP A 18 -10.79 1.09 8.31
CA ASP A 18 -10.89 2.01 9.44
C ASP A 18 -9.47 2.40 9.89
N MET A 19 -9.09 3.63 9.61
CA MET A 19 -7.73 4.11 9.85
C MET A 19 -7.41 4.38 11.32
N ARG A 20 -8.35 4.17 12.21
CA ARG A 20 -8.08 4.19 13.66
C ARG A 20 -7.39 2.90 14.11
N ARG A 21 -7.40 1.86 13.29
CA ARG A 21 -6.74 0.59 13.62
C ARG A 21 -5.23 0.74 13.59
N GLY A 22 -4.60 0.14 14.57
CA GLY A 22 -3.14 0.06 14.67
C GLY A 22 -2.62 -1.32 14.24
N PHE A 23 -1.47 -1.70 14.80
CA PHE A 23 -0.75 -2.92 14.41
C PHE A 23 -1.63 -4.16 14.44
N ASP A 24 -2.27 -4.43 15.56
CA ASP A 24 -3.02 -5.69 15.73
C ASP A 24 -4.28 -5.72 14.87
N GLY A 25 -4.99 -4.60 14.82
CA GLY A 25 -6.20 -4.52 14.02
C GLY A 25 -5.93 -4.65 12.53
N LEU A 26 -4.85 -4.05 12.04
CA LEU A 26 -4.46 -4.17 10.64
C LEU A 26 -3.93 -5.58 10.33
N ALA A 27 -3.16 -6.18 11.23
CA ALA A 27 -2.71 -7.55 11.07
C ALA A 27 -3.90 -8.54 10.97
N ALA A 28 -4.93 -8.32 11.77
CA ALA A 28 -6.14 -9.14 11.71
C ALA A 28 -6.83 -9.01 10.34
N ILE A 29 -6.87 -7.82 9.76
CA ILE A 29 -7.44 -7.62 8.43
C ILE A 29 -6.64 -8.40 7.37
N VAL A 30 -5.31 -8.39 7.45
CA VAL A 30 -4.47 -9.16 6.52
C VAL A 30 -4.85 -10.63 6.54
N GLN A 31 -5.01 -11.20 7.73
CA GLN A 31 -5.38 -12.61 7.88
C GLN A 31 -6.77 -12.90 7.33
N THR A 32 -7.74 -12.04 7.57
CA THR A 32 -9.13 -12.30 7.17
C THR A 32 -9.41 -11.94 5.71
N ALA A 33 -8.86 -10.82 5.22
CA ALA A 33 -9.14 -10.35 3.86
C ALA A 33 -8.27 -11.02 2.80
N LEU A 34 -7.00 -11.28 3.13
CA LEU A 34 -6.03 -11.82 2.17
C LEU A 34 -5.65 -13.26 2.44
N ASP A 35 -5.99 -13.79 3.61
CA ASP A 35 -5.55 -15.13 4.05
C ASP A 35 -4.02 -15.27 3.98
N ILE A 36 -3.32 -14.23 4.39
CA ILE A 36 -1.86 -14.18 4.42
C ILE A 36 -1.42 -13.95 5.86
N ASN A 37 -0.29 -14.54 6.23
CA ASN A 37 0.32 -14.29 7.52
C ASN A 37 0.89 -12.87 7.56
N PRO A 38 0.44 -11.99 8.48
CA PRO A 38 0.96 -10.64 8.57
C PRO A 38 2.44 -10.56 8.95
N PHE A 39 3.00 -11.64 9.50
CA PHE A 39 4.42 -11.72 9.87
C PHE A 39 5.25 -12.38 8.77
N SER A 40 4.74 -12.46 7.57
CA SER A 40 5.41 -13.12 6.43
C SER A 40 6.58 -12.31 5.85
N GLY A 41 6.69 -11.04 6.19
CA GLY A 41 7.64 -10.13 5.58
C GLY A 41 7.11 -9.43 4.34
N HIS A 42 5.95 -9.79 3.87
CA HIS A 42 5.29 -9.07 2.79
C HIS A 42 4.72 -7.74 3.28
N VAL A 43 4.44 -6.84 2.35
CA VAL A 43 3.98 -5.48 2.63
C VAL A 43 2.49 -5.38 2.35
N PHE A 44 1.76 -4.77 3.28
CA PHE A 44 0.31 -4.65 3.19
C PHE A 44 -0.09 -3.18 3.24
N VAL A 45 -0.89 -2.75 2.27
CA VAL A 45 -1.29 -1.37 2.07
C VAL A 45 -2.78 -1.24 2.33
N PHE A 46 -3.17 -0.22 3.08
CA PHE A 46 -4.55 0.03 3.48
C PHE A 46 -4.96 1.43 3.07
N ARG A 47 -6.18 1.54 2.59
CA ARG A 47 -6.77 2.79 2.12
C ARG A 47 -7.80 3.32 3.11
N GLY A 48 -7.70 4.60 3.48
CA GLY A 48 -8.71 5.27 4.27
C GLY A 48 -9.91 5.74 3.46
N LYS A 49 -11.00 6.04 4.15
CA LYS A 49 -12.29 6.38 3.52
C LYS A 49 -12.18 7.59 2.57
N ARG A 50 -11.41 8.61 2.96
CA ARG A 50 -11.29 9.84 2.16
C ARG A 50 -10.33 9.69 0.99
N GLY A 51 -9.52 8.63 0.98
CA GLY A 51 -8.53 8.42 -0.07
C GLY A 51 -7.26 9.23 0.09
N ASP A 52 -7.12 10.02 1.14
CA ASP A 52 -5.96 10.87 1.41
C ASP A 52 -5.02 10.30 2.48
N LEU A 53 -5.39 9.19 3.09
CA LEU A 53 -4.62 8.54 4.15
C LEU A 53 -4.30 7.12 3.75
N ILE A 54 -3.02 6.77 3.82
CA ILE A 54 -2.49 5.44 3.54
C ILE A 54 -1.76 4.91 4.75
N LYS A 55 -1.95 3.63 5.05
CA LYS A 55 -1.13 2.92 6.03
C LYS A 55 -0.47 1.74 5.36
N VAL A 56 0.77 1.47 5.73
CA VAL A 56 1.57 0.36 5.19
C VAL A 56 2.14 -0.42 6.36
N LEU A 57 1.85 -1.72 6.39
CA LEU A 57 2.21 -2.62 7.47
C LEU A 57 3.14 -3.70 6.93
N TRP A 58 4.24 -3.99 7.65
CA TRP A 58 5.13 -5.10 7.31
C TRP A 58 5.92 -5.57 8.52
N TRP A 59 6.33 -6.82 8.47
CA TRP A 59 7.22 -7.43 9.46
C TRP A 59 8.64 -7.38 8.93
N ASP A 60 9.58 -6.81 9.71
CA ASP A 60 10.97 -6.62 9.29
C ASP A 60 11.93 -7.68 9.80
N GLY A 61 11.42 -8.69 10.47
CA GLY A 61 12.19 -9.76 11.09
C GLY A 61 12.31 -9.61 12.60
N HIS A 62 12.09 -8.43 13.14
CA HIS A 62 12.14 -8.16 14.57
C HIS A 62 10.84 -7.60 15.09
N GLY A 63 10.18 -6.78 14.31
CA GLY A 63 8.97 -6.10 14.74
C GLY A 63 8.04 -5.82 13.58
N LEU A 64 6.82 -5.52 13.95
CA LEU A 64 5.79 -5.09 13.02
C LEU A 64 5.94 -3.59 12.82
N CYS A 65 6.15 -3.17 11.58
CA CYS A 65 6.36 -1.78 11.20
C CYS A 65 5.10 -1.20 10.59
N LEU A 66 4.81 0.04 10.91
CA LEU A 66 3.65 0.74 10.37
C LEU A 66 4.08 2.11 9.88
N PHE A 67 3.88 2.35 8.59
CA PHE A 67 4.07 3.66 7.98
C PHE A 67 2.70 4.27 7.71
N CYS A 68 2.56 5.56 7.97
CA CYS A 68 1.31 6.27 7.79
C CYS A 68 1.59 7.60 7.10
N LYS A 69 0.85 7.89 6.04
CA LYS A 69 1.00 9.16 5.32
C LYS A 69 -0.37 9.73 4.98
N ARG A 70 -0.55 11.01 5.26
CA ARG A 70 -1.74 11.75 4.87
C ARG A 70 -1.34 12.86 3.92
N LEU A 71 -2.01 12.92 2.76
CA LEU A 71 -1.83 14.05 1.86
C LEU A 71 -2.55 15.28 2.41
N GLU A 72 -1.87 16.41 2.37
CA GLU A 72 -2.47 17.67 2.81
C GLU A 72 -3.47 18.20 1.80
N ARG A 73 -3.33 17.80 0.53
CA ARG A 73 -4.25 18.16 -0.55
C ARG A 73 -4.46 16.95 -1.45
N GLY A 74 -5.70 16.78 -1.89
CA GLY A 74 -6.06 15.75 -2.84
C GLY A 74 -6.08 14.36 -2.24
N ARG A 75 -5.97 13.38 -3.10
CA ARG A 75 -6.05 11.97 -2.77
C ARG A 75 -4.94 11.21 -3.45
N PHE A 76 -4.57 10.07 -2.86
CA PHE A 76 -3.74 9.12 -3.58
C PHE A 76 -4.50 8.57 -4.79
N VAL A 77 -3.76 8.13 -5.80
CA VAL A 77 -4.36 7.50 -6.99
C VAL A 77 -4.47 6.02 -6.71
N TRP A 78 -5.64 5.60 -6.26
CA TRP A 78 -5.88 4.24 -5.83
C TRP A 78 -6.24 3.34 -7.00
N PRO A 79 -5.58 2.18 -7.14
CA PRO A 79 -6.06 1.16 -8.07
C PRO A 79 -7.32 0.50 -7.52
N GLN A 80 -8.15 -0.03 -8.41
CA GLN A 80 -9.29 -0.82 -7.98
C GLN A 80 -8.81 -2.22 -7.60
N ALA A 81 -9.13 -2.62 -6.38
CA ALA A 81 -8.80 -3.95 -5.91
C ALA A 81 -10.00 -4.88 -6.05
N ALA A 82 -9.76 -6.06 -6.59
CA ALA A 82 -10.74 -7.13 -6.62
C ALA A 82 -10.97 -7.68 -5.22
N ALA A 83 -11.86 -8.66 -5.08
CA ALA A 83 -12.17 -9.28 -3.81
C ALA A 83 -10.88 -9.67 -3.04
N GLY A 84 -10.79 -9.23 -1.79
CA GLY A 84 -9.61 -9.46 -0.94
C GLY A 84 -8.52 -8.43 -1.14
N GLY A 85 -8.03 -8.25 -2.33
CA GLY A 85 -6.96 -7.29 -2.61
C GLY A 85 -6.28 -7.53 -3.93
N ILE A 86 -5.29 -6.69 -4.24
CA ILE A 86 -4.46 -6.85 -5.45
C ILE A 86 -2.99 -6.76 -5.10
N HIS A 87 -2.19 -7.37 -5.95
CA HIS A 87 -0.74 -7.32 -5.86
C HIS A 87 -0.20 -6.08 -6.60
N LEU A 88 0.71 -5.36 -5.94
CA LEU A 88 1.39 -4.21 -6.54
C LEU A 88 2.88 -4.53 -6.71
N SER A 89 3.49 -3.96 -7.73
CA SER A 89 4.94 -3.96 -7.82
C SER A 89 5.54 -2.95 -6.84
N ALA A 90 6.83 -3.10 -6.53
CA ALA A 90 7.51 -2.12 -5.69
C ALA A 90 7.46 -0.72 -6.31
N ALA A 91 7.59 -0.62 -7.63
CA ALA A 91 7.50 0.65 -8.34
C ALA A 91 6.11 1.27 -8.22
N GLN A 92 5.05 0.46 -8.33
CA GLN A 92 3.69 0.94 -8.16
C GLN A 92 3.44 1.45 -6.74
N LEU A 93 3.97 0.76 -5.72
CA LEU A 93 3.88 1.23 -4.34
C LEU A 93 4.57 2.58 -4.18
N SER A 94 5.77 2.74 -4.74
CA SER A 94 6.49 4.01 -4.64
C SER A 94 5.70 5.14 -5.29
N MET A 95 5.14 4.93 -6.46
CA MET A 95 4.33 5.94 -7.13
C MET A 95 3.04 6.26 -6.38
N LEU A 96 2.40 5.23 -5.83
CA LEU A 96 1.22 5.43 -5.00
C LEU A 96 1.54 6.31 -3.79
N LEU A 97 2.64 6.02 -3.09
CA LEU A 97 3.05 6.78 -1.90
C LEU A 97 3.40 8.23 -2.22
N GLU A 98 3.89 8.51 -3.42
CA GLU A 98 4.22 9.87 -3.84
C GLU A 98 3.03 10.62 -4.43
N GLY A 99 1.90 9.96 -4.59
CA GLY A 99 0.71 10.59 -5.16
C GLY A 99 0.76 10.73 -6.68
N ILE A 100 1.64 9.99 -7.34
CA ILE A 100 1.78 10.01 -8.79
C ILE A 100 0.71 9.12 -9.42
N ASP A 101 0.10 9.59 -10.49
CA ASP A 101 -0.84 8.78 -11.27
C ASP A 101 -0.06 7.76 -12.11
N TRP A 102 0.27 6.64 -11.50
CA TRP A 102 1.04 5.59 -12.11
C TRP A 102 0.33 4.89 -13.28
N ARG A 103 -0.97 5.09 -13.42
CA ARG A 103 -1.75 4.51 -14.52
C ARG A 103 -1.36 5.08 -15.87
N HIS A 104 -0.78 6.27 -15.87
CA HIS A 104 -0.40 6.99 -17.09
C HIS A 104 1.10 7.15 -17.27
N THR A 105 1.91 6.73 -16.32
CA THR A 105 3.35 7.01 -16.34
C THR A 105 4.08 6.41 -17.52
N VAL A 106 3.68 5.21 -17.95
CA VAL A 106 4.34 4.51 -19.05
C VAL A 106 4.30 5.32 -20.34
N ARG A 107 3.21 6.04 -20.58
CA ARG A 107 3.02 6.78 -21.83
C ARG A 107 3.58 8.18 -21.80
N THR A 108 3.64 8.77 -20.62
CA THR A 108 3.99 10.18 -20.49
C THR A 108 5.44 10.40 -20.13
N ALA A 109 6.16 9.38 -19.71
CA ALA A 109 7.53 9.54 -19.26
C ALA A 109 8.43 10.29 -20.24
N PRO A 110 8.42 10.00 -21.54
CA PRO A 110 9.30 10.71 -22.46
C PRO A 110 9.02 12.22 -22.51
N SER A 111 7.77 12.61 -22.49
CA SER A 111 7.42 14.01 -22.56
C SER A 111 7.76 14.74 -21.29
N CYS A 112 7.78 14.07 -20.18
CA CYS A 112 8.11 14.69 -18.91
C CYS A 112 9.57 15.06 -18.79
N ALA A 113 10.40 14.56 -19.69
CA ALA A 113 11.81 14.89 -19.71
C ALA A 113 12.09 16.36 -20.05
N ALA A 114 11.12 17.00 -20.59
CA ALA A 114 11.26 18.41 -20.98
C ALA A 114 11.36 19.34 -19.77
#